data_3c0bb0ac36ac3c071f0fa8caa4617c73
#
_entry.id   3c0bb0ac36ac3c071f0fa8caa4617c73
#
_cell.length_a   1.000
_cell.length_b   1.000
_cell.length_c   1.000
_cell.angle_alpha   90.00
_cell.angle_beta   90.00
_cell.angle_gamma   90.00
#
_symmetry.space_group_name_H-M   'P 1'
#
loop_
_entity.id
_entity.type
_entity.pdbx_description
1 polymer ?
#
loop_
_entity_poly.entity_id
_entity_poly.type
_entity_poly.pdbx_seq_one_letter_code
_entity_poly.pdbx_strand_id
1 'polypeptide(L)'
;MSHFATLVIHKEGADIDEILAPFCETDEDFFEFYDFTDKLKKEYSTDTAKRVKMPDGKYYDCGDKIFAKEVSKEEYYKNQNGETPTQFRSYISFGGNGLDTEYILYDYIEKGGALVDVPAKEIMTLGEYAEYCGYCKYKQDENIPDEDAVFGYYFNPNAEWDWFEIGGRWNNSIKTKSGVFCNSCKIGEIDFTPDERKMEINRRFWEIVVNKEPLKEGEKKPFCFYTEEYLKKLYGDKETYALRNSTFSTYSILTPDGEWLSLSSATENEEREWYKFYQSIIKKFAEENPDYVVTLVDCHI
;
A
#
# COMPACT_ATOMS: atom_id res chain seq x y z
N MET A 1 3.60 0.60 5.02
CA MET A 1 2.21 0.14 5.25
C MET A 1 1.35 1.37 5.45
N SER A 2 0.45 1.61 4.54
CA SER A 2 -0.42 2.80 4.55
C SER A 2 -1.82 2.39 4.99
N HIS A 3 -2.47 3.25 5.77
CA HIS A 3 -3.88 3.08 6.14
C HIS A 3 -4.68 4.25 5.61
N PHE A 4 -5.90 4.00 5.22
CA PHE A 4 -6.82 5.04 4.78
C PHE A 4 -8.26 4.74 5.18
N ALA A 5 -9.04 5.80 5.39
CA ALA A 5 -10.44 5.67 5.74
C ALA A 5 -11.31 5.57 4.49
N THR A 6 -12.22 4.61 4.47
CA THR A 6 -13.25 4.43 3.44
C THR A 6 -14.63 4.54 4.06
N LEU A 7 -15.54 5.27 3.44
CA LEU A 7 -16.95 5.26 3.80
C LEU A 7 -17.71 4.33 2.85
N VAL A 8 -18.27 3.24 3.37
CA VAL A 8 -19.09 2.30 2.62
C VAL A 8 -20.55 2.66 2.76
N ILE A 9 -21.23 2.94 1.64
CA ILE A 9 -22.67 3.20 1.60
C ILE A 9 -23.41 1.91 1.20
N HIS A 10 -24.30 1.43 2.05
CA HIS A 10 -24.92 0.14 1.83
C HIS A 10 -26.36 0.07 2.36
N LYS A 11 -27.10 -1.01 2.03
CA LYS A 11 -28.41 -1.29 2.61
C LYS A 11 -28.25 -1.78 4.05
N GLU A 12 -29.21 -1.47 4.90
CA GLU A 12 -29.24 -1.99 6.26
C GLU A 12 -29.15 -3.53 6.29
N GLY A 13 -28.28 -4.07 7.13
CA GLY A 13 -28.04 -5.51 7.25
C GLY A 13 -27.19 -6.14 6.15
N ALA A 14 -26.64 -5.37 5.23
CA ALA A 14 -25.70 -5.91 4.24
C ALA A 14 -24.37 -6.28 4.89
N ASP A 15 -23.72 -7.31 4.35
CA ASP A 15 -22.42 -7.77 4.79
C ASP A 15 -21.31 -6.89 4.20
N ILE A 16 -20.52 -6.28 5.07
CA ILE A 16 -19.43 -5.38 4.66
C ILE A 16 -18.29 -6.16 4.00
N ASP A 17 -18.02 -7.39 4.46
CA ASP A 17 -17.00 -8.25 3.85
C ASP A 17 -17.36 -8.57 2.40
N GLU A 18 -18.62 -8.95 2.12
CA GLU A 18 -19.10 -9.22 0.76
C GLU A 18 -19.04 -7.96 -0.14
N ILE A 19 -19.36 -6.79 0.41
CA ILE A 19 -19.34 -5.52 -0.35
C ILE A 19 -17.91 -5.10 -0.71
N LEU A 20 -16.96 -5.33 0.18
CA LEU A 20 -15.56 -4.96 -0.01
C LEU A 20 -14.76 -6.00 -0.80
N ALA A 21 -15.15 -7.27 -0.79
CA ALA A 21 -14.41 -8.37 -1.44
C ALA A 21 -13.96 -8.08 -2.89
N PRO A 22 -14.79 -7.47 -3.78
CA PRO A 22 -14.35 -7.16 -5.14
C PRO A 22 -13.12 -6.24 -5.26
N PHE A 23 -12.76 -5.56 -4.18
CA PHE A 23 -11.63 -4.61 -4.12
C PHE A 23 -10.45 -5.14 -3.29
N CYS A 24 -10.50 -6.40 -2.86
CA CYS A 24 -9.43 -7.04 -2.10
C CYS A 24 -8.28 -7.45 -3.02
N GLU A 25 -7.05 -7.03 -2.67
CA GLU A 25 -5.84 -7.37 -3.44
C GLU A 25 -5.56 -8.88 -3.43
N THR A 26 -5.94 -9.58 -2.37
CA THR A 26 -5.56 -10.99 -2.14
C THR A 26 -6.69 -11.99 -2.41
N ASP A 27 -7.88 -11.53 -2.81
CA ASP A 27 -9.02 -12.41 -3.08
C ASP A 27 -8.94 -12.98 -4.51
N GLU A 28 -8.57 -14.27 -4.61
CA GLU A 28 -8.37 -14.97 -5.87
C GLU A 28 -9.63 -15.09 -6.73
N ASP A 29 -10.83 -14.96 -6.16
CA ASP A 29 -12.11 -15.03 -6.89
C ASP A 29 -12.28 -13.86 -7.88
N PHE A 30 -11.55 -12.76 -7.64
CA PHE A 30 -11.56 -11.56 -8.48
C PHE A 30 -10.29 -11.38 -9.32
N PHE A 31 -9.42 -12.39 -9.36
CA PHE A 31 -8.18 -12.32 -10.13
C PHE A 31 -8.43 -12.45 -11.62
N GLU A 32 -7.82 -11.56 -12.38
CA GLU A 32 -7.65 -11.64 -13.83
C GLU A 32 -6.20 -11.97 -14.15
N PHE A 33 -6.01 -12.76 -15.21
CA PHE A 33 -4.66 -13.05 -15.71
C PHE A 33 -4.19 -11.98 -16.69
N TYR A 34 -3.02 -11.43 -16.43
CA TYR A 34 -2.38 -10.46 -17.30
C TYR A 34 -1.22 -11.11 -18.06
N ASP A 35 -1.33 -11.19 -19.40
CA ASP A 35 -0.35 -11.81 -20.28
C ASP A 35 0.86 -10.90 -20.49
N PHE A 36 2.05 -11.40 -20.14
CA PHE A 36 3.34 -10.74 -20.31
C PHE A 36 4.27 -11.52 -21.24
N THR A 37 3.80 -12.54 -21.95
CA THR A 37 4.58 -13.50 -22.73
C THR A 37 5.54 -12.82 -23.71
N ASP A 38 5.06 -11.89 -24.52
CA ASP A 38 5.90 -11.22 -25.52
C ASP A 38 7.01 -10.39 -24.88
N LYS A 39 6.70 -9.67 -23.81
CA LYS A 39 7.68 -8.91 -23.05
C LYS A 39 8.71 -9.83 -22.40
N LEU A 40 8.26 -10.89 -21.74
CA LEU A 40 9.09 -11.88 -21.09
C LEU A 40 10.07 -12.54 -22.10
N LYS A 41 9.59 -12.99 -23.26
CA LYS A 41 10.42 -13.60 -24.33
C LYS A 41 11.50 -12.64 -24.83
N LYS A 42 11.15 -11.37 -24.97
CA LYS A 42 12.09 -10.32 -25.38
C LYS A 42 13.17 -10.11 -24.32
N GLU A 43 12.79 -9.95 -23.05
CA GLU A 43 13.71 -9.77 -21.92
C GLU A 43 14.61 -11.00 -21.75
N TYR A 44 14.06 -12.21 -21.73
CA TYR A 44 14.81 -13.47 -21.67
C TYR A 44 15.92 -13.57 -22.72
N SER A 45 15.70 -13.04 -23.92
CA SER A 45 16.69 -13.07 -24.99
C SER A 45 17.91 -12.17 -24.76
N THR A 46 17.77 -11.13 -23.94
CA THR A 46 18.77 -10.04 -23.77
C THR A 46 19.23 -9.85 -22.35
N ASP A 47 18.49 -10.35 -21.38
CA ASP A 47 18.72 -10.11 -19.96
C ASP A 47 19.81 -10.99 -19.39
N THR A 48 20.39 -10.55 -18.29
CA THR A 48 21.39 -11.28 -17.51
C THR A 48 20.90 -11.50 -16.10
N ALA A 49 21.24 -12.65 -15.52
CA ALA A 49 21.00 -12.93 -14.10
C ALA A 49 22.32 -12.93 -13.35
N LYS A 50 22.30 -12.38 -12.14
CA LYS A 50 23.44 -12.46 -11.23
C LYS A 50 23.58 -13.87 -10.67
N ARG A 51 24.75 -14.49 -10.86
CA ARG A 51 25.09 -15.81 -10.34
C ARG A 51 26.46 -15.80 -9.71
N VAL A 52 26.65 -16.68 -8.76
CA VAL A 52 27.98 -16.98 -8.20
C VAL A 52 28.63 -18.04 -9.08
N LYS A 53 29.71 -17.68 -9.76
CA LYS A 53 30.55 -18.64 -10.50
C LYS A 53 31.60 -19.21 -9.58
N MET A 54 31.60 -20.54 -9.41
CA MET A 54 32.59 -21.26 -8.62
C MET A 54 33.84 -21.60 -9.45
N PRO A 55 34.99 -21.94 -8.79
CA PRO A 55 36.23 -22.34 -9.49
C PRO A 55 36.08 -23.58 -10.40
N ASP A 56 35.10 -24.44 -10.13
CA ASP A 56 34.77 -25.59 -10.97
C ASP A 56 33.93 -25.22 -12.23
N GLY A 57 33.60 -23.94 -12.38
CA GLY A 57 32.85 -23.40 -13.49
C GLY A 57 31.31 -23.44 -13.34
N LYS A 58 30.80 -24.00 -12.26
CA LYS A 58 29.36 -24.07 -12.01
C LYS A 58 28.81 -22.72 -11.51
N TYR A 59 27.53 -22.49 -11.78
CA TYR A 59 26.79 -21.32 -11.36
C TYR A 59 25.80 -21.68 -10.25
N TYR A 60 25.69 -20.80 -9.27
CA TYR A 60 24.79 -20.93 -8.12
C TYR A 60 24.11 -19.59 -7.82
N ASP A 61 22.98 -19.65 -7.14
CA ASP A 61 22.36 -18.43 -6.60
C ASP A 61 23.16 -17.87 -5.42
N CYS A 62 23.15 -16.57 -5.23
CA CYS A 62 23.83 -15.93 -4.10
C CYS A 62 23.33 -16.44 -2.74
N GLY A 63 22.05 -16.83 -2.68
CA GLY A 63 21.39 -17.38 -1.49
C GLY A 63 21.40 -18.92 -1.42
N ASP A 64 22.20 -19.60 -2.24
CA ASP A 64 22.27 -21.06 -2.19
C ASP A 64 22.81 -21.53 -0.82
N LYS A 65 22.17 -22.55 -0.27
CA LYS A 65 22.51 -23.13 1.04
C LYS A 65 23.99 -23.56 1.17
N ILE A 66 24.66 -23.86 0.05
CA ILE A 66 26.10 -24.19 0.08
C ILE A 66 26.95 -23.03 0.58
N PHE A 67 26.47 -21.80 0.51
CA PHE A 67 27.14 -20.58 0.99
C PHE A 67 26.71 -20.18 2.39
N ALA A 68 25.64 -20.79 2.92
CA ALA A 68 25.07 -20.43 4.20
C ALA A 68 26.03 -20.71 5.34
N LYS A 69 26.21 -19.71 6.22
CA LYS A 69 26.98 -19.78 7.45
C LYS A 69 26.18 -19.12 8.55
N GLU A 70 25.86 -19.85 9.60
CA GLU A 70 25.28 -19.29 10.81
C GLU A 70 26.33 -18.44 11.52
N VAL A 71 25.94 -17.24 11.95
CA VAL A 71 26.82 -16.26 12.59
C VAL A 71 26.15 -15.64 13.82
N SER A 72 26.94 -15.02 14.69
CA SER A 72 26.39 -14.26 15.79
C SER A 72 25.69 -12.97 15.32
N LYS A 73 24.78 -12.45 16.14
CA LYS A 73 24.14 -11.16 15.92
C LYS A 73 25.16 -10.03 15.71
N GLU A 74 26.22 -10.04 16.52
CA GLU A 74 27.29 -9.04 16.44
C GLU A 74 28.05 -9.13 15.11
N GLU A 75 28.34 -10.34 14.63
CA GLU A 75 29.02 -10.58 13.35
C GLU A 75 28.13 -10.17 12.18
N TYR A 76 26.83 -10.49 12.24
CA TYR A 76 25.85 -10.11 11.23
C TYR A 76 25.77 -8.58 11.04
N TYR A 77 25.71 -7.81 12.16
CA TYR A 77 25.58 -6.37 12.11
C TYR A 77 26.92 -5.62 11.92
N LYS A 78 28.07 -6.19 12.30
CA LYS A 78 29.39 -5.59 12.04
C LYS A 78 29.62 -5.25 10.57
N ASN A 79 29.07 -6.03 9.69
CA ASN A 79 29.25 -5.90 8.26
C ASN A 79 28.15 -5.03 7.58
N GLN A 80 27.16 -4.47 8.31
CA GLN A 80 26.15 -3.58 7.73
C GLN A 80 26.72 -2.20 7.31
N ASN A 81 27.85 -1.79 7.86
CA ASN A 81 28.44 -0.48 7.63
C ASN A 81 29.26 -0.36 6.33
N GLY A 82 29.05 -1.21 5.33
CA GLY A 82 29.41 -0.89 3.95
C GLY A 82 30.83 -1.29 3.50
N GLU A 83 31.61 -2.04 4.28
CA GLU A 83 32.98 -2.37 3.90
C GLU A 83 33.14 -3.63 3.02
N THR A 84 32.11 -4.41 2.79
CA THR A 84 32.17 -5.55 1.85
C THR A 84 30.89 -5.62 0.99
N PRO A 85 30.94 -5.18 -0.28
CA PRO A 85 29.76 -5.13 -1.18
C PRO A 85 29.24 -6.50 -1.68
N THR A 86 29.78 -7.62 -1.22
CA THR A 86 29.77 -8.89 -1.95
C THR A 86 29.16 -10.06 -1.21
N GLN A 87 28.52 -9.85 -0.06
CA GLN A 87 27.86 -10.92 0.69
C GLN A 87 26.35 -10.69 0.76
N PHE A 88 25.58 -11.69 0.33
CA PHE A 88 24.15 -11.72 0.55
C PHE A 88 23.88 -12.08 2.03
N ARG A 89 22.86 -11.44 2.64
CA ARG A 89 22.51 -11.64 4.04
C ARG A 89 21.03 -11.84 4.17
N SER A 90 20.64 -12.82 4.95
CA SER A 90 19.26 -12.95 5.42
C SER A 90 19.26 -13.18 6.92
N TYR A 91 18.21 -12.72 7.59
CA TYR A 91 17.90 -13.16 8.95
C TYR A 91 16.54 -13.84 8.93
N ILE A 92 16.42 -14.91 9.72
CA ILE A 92 15.16 -15.63 9.88
C ILE A 92 14.73 -15.42 11.33
N SER A 93 13.54 -14.84 11.54
CA SER A 93 12.94 -14.67 12.86
C SER A 93 11.87 -15.72 13.07
N PHE A 94 12.04 -16.56 14.08
CA PHE A 94 11.04 -17.52 14.51
C PHE A 94 10.36 -17.00 15.78
N GLY A 95 9.09 -16.55 15.67
CA GLY A 95 8.25 -16.15 16.79
C GLY A 95 8.31 -14.65 17.16
N GLY A 96 7.17 -14.13 17.64
CA GLY A 96 6.93 -12.71 17.87
C GLY A 96 7.73 -12.02 18.99
N ASN A 97 8.62 -12.71 19.69
CA ASN A 97 9.38 -12.19 20.84
C ASN A 97 10.90 -12.10 20.61
N GLY A 98 11.41 -12.35 19.40
CA GLY A 98 12.82 -12.16 19.06
C GLY A 98 13.79 -13.11 19.78
N LEU A 99 13.31 -14.17 20.42
CA LEU A 99 14.14 -15.11 21.18
C LEU A 99 14.79 -16.19 20.31
N ASP A 100 14.23 -16.42 19.10
CA ASP A 100 14.72 -17.45 18.17
C ASP A 100 15.03 -16.82 16.80
N THR A 101 16.00 -15.90 16.75
CA THR A 101 16.45 -15.29 15.51
C THR A 101 17.78 -15.92 15.09
N GLU A 102 17.79 -16.60 13.97
CA GLU A 102 19.01 -17.10 13.32
C GLU A 102 19.55 -16.03 12.36
N TYR A 103 20.86 -15.80 12.41
CA TYR A 103 21.56 -14.88 11.53
C TYR A 103 22.41 -15.68 10.55
N ILE A 104 22.11 -15.56 9.25
CA ILE A 104 22.77 -16.32 8.18
C ILE A 104 23.50 -15.36 7.25
N LEU A 105 24.79 -15.60 7.03
CA LEU A 105 25.58 -15.00 5.95
C LEU A 105 25.76 -16.03 4.83
N TYR A 106 25.57 -15.57 3.59
CA TYR A 106 25.87 -16.38 2.40
C TYR A 106 27.21 -15.91 1.85
N ASP A 107 28.29 -16.58 2.28
CA ASP A 107 29.66 -16.20 1.94
C ASP A 107 30.20 -17.06 0.81
N TYR A 108 29.93 -16.66 -0.41
CA TYR A 108 30.47 -17.31 -1.59
C TYR A 108 31.95 -16.96 -1.84
N ILE A 109 32.45 -15.84 -1.29
CA ILE A 109 33.84 -15.38 -1.48
C ILE A 109 34.79 -16.29 -0.71
N GLU A 110 34.47 -16.64 0.54
CA GLU A 110 35.26 -17.57 1.34
C GLU A 110 35.44 -18.92 0.61
N LYS A 111 34.47 -19.32 -0.23
CA LYS A 111 34.54 -20.53 -1.06
C LYS A 111 35.16 -20.32 -2.44
N GLY A 112 35.73 -19.14 -2.70
CA GLY A 112 36.38 -18.81 -3.96
C GLY A 112 35.41 -18.50 -5.10
N GLY A 113 34.15 -18.24 -4.80
CA GLY A 113 33.12 -17.83 -5.77
C GLY A 113 33.26 -16.36 -6.16
N ALA A 114 32.86 -16.02 -7.37
CA ALA A 114 32.81 -14.66 -7.88
C ALA A 114 31.40 -14.35 -8.44
N LEU A 115 30.85 -13.20 -8.07
CA LEU A 115 29.56 -12.73 -8.62
C LEU A 115 29.77 -12.30 -10.07
N VAL A 116 28.96 -12.82 -10.97
CA VAL A 116 29.01 -12.55 -12.42
C VAL A 116 27.61 -12.35 -12.97
N ASP A 117 27.50 -11.54 -14.02
CA ASP A 117 26.31 -11.44 -14.83
C ASP A 117 26.40 -12.49 -15.96
N VAL A 118 25.39 -13.36 -16.03
CA VAL A 118 25.34 -14.45 -17.03
C VAL A 118 24.06 -14.29 -17.85
N PRO A 119 24.09 -14.43 -19.20
CA PRO A 119 22.88 -14.40 -19.99
C PRO A 119 21.84 -15.38 -19.46
N ALA A 120 20.62 -14.90 -19.20
CA ALA A 120 19.56 -15.71 -18.59
C ALA A 120 19.32 -17.02 -19.35
N LYS A 121 19.30 -16.96 -20.66
CA LYS A 121 19.10 -18.11 -21.57
C LYS A 121 20.18 -19.19 -21.51
N GLU A 122 21.34 -18.90 -20.91
CA GLU A 122 22.44 -19.89 -20.77
C GLU A 122 22.31 -20.72 -19.49
N ILE A 123 21.51 -20.23 -18.53
CA ILE A 123 21.44 -20.82 -17.18
C ILE A 123 20.02 -21.11 -16.69
N MET A 124 18.99 -20.73 -17.45
CA MET A 124 17.58 -20.94 -17.13
C MET A 124 16.79 -21.27 -18.40
N THR A 125 15.75 -22.09 -18.27
CA THR A 125 14.68 -22.20 -19.27
C THR A 125 13.81 -20.93 -19.26
N LEU A 126 12.92 -20.77 -20.23
CA LEU A 126 11.98 -19.65 -20.27
C LEU A 126 11.04 -19.69 -19.04
N GLY A 127 10.60 -20.88 -18.63
CA GLY A 127 9.77 -21.06 -17.42
C GLY A 127 10.48 -20.66 -16.15
N GLU A 128 11.72 -21.12 -15.96
CA GLU A 128 12.56 -20.72 -14.79
C GLU A 128 12.85 -19.22 -14.78
N TYR A 129 13.02 -18.60 -15.96
CA TYR A 129 13.19 -17.16 -16.07
C TYR A 129 11.88 -16.41 -15.73
N ALA A 130 10.74 -16.94 -16.13
CA ALA A 130 9.43 -16.39 -15.76
C ALA A 130 9.26 -16.37 -14.23
N GLU A 131 9.53 -17.50 -13.55
CA GLU A 131 9.48 -17.57 -12.09
C GLU A 131 10.49 -16.60 -11.43
N TYR A 132 11.70 -16.51 -11.98
CA TYR A 132 12.71 -15.55 -11.52
C TYR A 132 12.24 -14.10 -11.60
N CYS A 133 11.44 -13.78 -12.63
CA CYS A 133 10.81 -12.45 -12.81
C CYS A 133 9.50 -12.27 -12.03
N GLY A 134 9.04 -13.29 -11.29
CA GLY A 134 7.78 -13.26 -10.55
C GLY A 134 6.54 -13.53 -11.40
N TYR A 135 6.71 -14.09 -12.59
CA TYR A 135 5.61 -14.51 -13.46
C TYR A 135 5.32 -16.01 -13.29
N CYS A 136 4.08 -16.39 -13.56
CA CYS A 136 3.65 -17.79 -13.59
C CYS A 136 3.12 -18.16 -14.97
N LYS A 137 3.02 -19.47 -15.26
CA LYS A 137 2.25 -19.95 -16.40
C LYS A 137 0.77 -19.69 -16.19
N TYR A 138 0.06 -19.41 -17.28
CA TYR A 138 -1.39 -19.44 -17.26
C TYR A 138 -1.89 -20.82 -16.83
N LYS A 139 -2.84 -20.87 -15.88
CA LYS A 139 -3.28 -22.14 -15.25
C LYS A 139 -3.71 -23.23 -16.26
N GLN A 140 -4.24 -22.83 -17.43
CA GLN A 140 -4.65 -23.77 -18.46
C GLN A 140 -3.47 -24.34 -19.28
N ASP A 141 -2.28 -23.73 -19.15
CA ASP A 141 -1.07 -24.05 -19.91
C ASP A 141 -0.04 -24.88 -19.12
N GLU A 142 -0.40 -25.37 -17.92
CA GLU A 142 0.54 -26.08 -17.04
C GLU A 142 1.31 -27.22 -17.73
N ASN A 143 0.65 -27.94 -18.66
CA ASN A 143 1.23 -29.04 -19.39
C ASN A 143 1.78 -28.66 -20.78
N ILE A 144 1.74 -27.40 -21.16
CA ILE A 144 2.25 -26.90 -22.43
C ILE A 144 3.75 -26.62 -22.29
N PRO A 145 4.60 -26.97 -23.29
CA PRO A 145 6.01 -26.59 -23.29
C PRO A 145 6.19 -25.07 -23.12
N ASP A 146 7.29 -24.67 -22.48
CA ASP A 146 7.53 -23.24 -22.16
C ASP A 146 7.53 -22.33 -23.39
N GLU A 147 7.99 -22.84 -24.54
CA GLU A 147 8.03 -22.09 -25.80
C GLU A 147 6.64 -21.69 -26.30
N ASP A 148 5.62 -22.51 -26.00
CA ASP A 148 4.23 -22.38 -26.46
C ASP A 148 3.30 -21.86 -25.34
N ALA A 149 3.76 -21.85 -24.09
CA ALA A 149 2.97 -21.44 -22.94
C ALA A 149 2.81 -19.92 -22.85
N VAL A 150 1.71 -19.49 -22.22
CA VAL A 150 1.45 -18.09 -21.87
C VAL A 150 1.95 -17.83 -20.45
N PHE A 151 2.70 -16.74 -20.27
CA PHE A 151 3.25 -16.32 -19.00
C PHE A 151 2.76 -14.95 -18.59
N GLY A 152 2.51 -14.77 -17.30
CA GLY A 152 2.04 -13.52 -16.75
C GLY A 152 1.84 -13.60 -15.25
N TYR A 153 0.91 -12.83 -14.72
CA TYR A 153 0.54 -12.89 -13.32
C TYR A 153 -0.97 -12.71 -13.14
N TYR A 154 -1.46 -13.23 -12.03
CA TYR A 154 -2.84 -13.03 -11.60
C TYR A 154 -2.92 -11.86 -10.62
N PHE A 155 -3.89 -11.00 -10.79
CA PHE A 155 -4.15 -9.88 -9.89
C PHE A 155 -5.61 -9.44 -9.99
N ASN A 156 -6.10 -8.78 -8.96
CA ASN A 156 -7.41 -8.13 -9.00
C ASN A 156 -7.25 -6.72 -9.61
N PRO A 157 -7.80 -6.43 -10.81
CA PRO A 157 -7.66 -5.11 -11.44
C PRO A 157 -8.36 -3.98 -10.68
N ASN A 158 -9.27 -4.35 -9.75
CA ASN A 158 -9.98 -3.40 -8.90
C ASN A 158 -9.40 -3.33 -7.48
N ALA A 159 -8.21 -3.93 -7.24
CA ALA A 159 -7.61 -3.96 -5.91
C ALA A 159 -7.38 -2.57 -5.33
N GLU A 160 -7.87 -2.36 -4.13
CA GLU A 160 -7.74 -1.10 -3.39
C GLU A 160 -7.24 -1.31 -1.97
N TRP A 161 -7.33 -2.55 -1.44
CA TRP A 161 -6.95 -2.88 -0.06
C TRP A 161 -6.54 -4.35 0.08
N ASP A 162 -5.74 -4.69 1.11
CA ASP A 162 -5.30 -6.05 1.46
C ASP A 162 -5.95 -6.61 2.74
N TRP A 163 -6.28 -5.77 3.72
CA TRP A 163 -7.12 -6.08 4.87
C TRP A 163 -7.86 -4.83 5.37
N PHE A 164 -8.93 -5.00 6.15
CA PHE A 164 -9.68 -3.90 6.72
C PHE A 164 -10.19 -4.19 8.15
N GLU A 165 -10.57 -3.11 8.86
CA GLU A 165 -11.25 -3.17 10.15
C GLU A 165 -12.33 -2.09 10.20
N ILE A 166 -13.54 -2.45 10.71
CA ILE A 166 -14.61 -1.47 10.89
C ILE A 166 -14.19 -0.46 11.97
N GLY A 167 -14.14 0.81 11.58
CA GLY A 167 -13.67 1.91 12.39
C GLY A 167 -12.15 1.99 12.53
N GLY A 168 -11.48 0.95 12.99
CA GLY A 168 -10.04 0.87 13.15
C GLY A 168 -9.40 2.13 13.75
N ARG A 169 -8.47 2.74 13.04
CA ARG A 169 -7.81 4.01 13.44
C ARG A 169 -8.75 5.20 13.51
N TRP A 170 -9.88 5.14 12.80
CA TRP A 170 -10.92 6.19 12.77
C TRP A 170 -12.15 5.79 13.57
N ASN A 171 -11.98 4.91 14.56
CA ASN A 171 -13.07 4.41 15.39
C ASN A 171 -13.92 5.56 15.96
N ASN A 172 -15.25 5.46 15.76
CA ASN A 172 -16.23 6.45 16.15
C ASN A 172 -15.94 7.88 15.60
N SER A 173 -15.52 7.99 14.34
CA SER A 173 -15.24 9.31 13.74
C SER A 173 -16.42 9.91 12.98
N ILE A 174 -17.49 9.15 12.70
CA ILE A 174 -18.72 9.71 12.14
C ILE A 174 -19.47 10.40 13.26
N LYS A 175 -19.67 11.71 13.11
CA LYS A 175 -20.54 12.50 14.00
C LYS A 175 -21.94 12.55 13.40
N THR A 176 -22.95 12.23 14.19
CA THR A 176 -24.35 12.35 13.79
C THR A 176 -24.95 13.71 14.18
N LYS A 177 -26.07 14.09 13.55
CA LYS A 177 -26.83 15.30 13.87
C LYS A 177 -27.36 15.31 15.32
N SER A 178 -27.49 14.14 15.95
CA SER A 178 -27.80 14.01 17.38
C SER A 178 -26.61 14.21 18.31
N GLY A 179 -25.39 14.40 17.76
CA GLY A 179 -24.15 14.56 18.52
C GLY A 179 -23.49 13.23 18.94
N VAL A 180 -24.01 12.10 18.53
CA VAL A 180 -23.42 10.77 18.79
C VAL A 180 -22.29 10.53 17.80
N PHE A 181 -21.19 9.92 18.28
CA PHE A 181 -20.07 9.46 17.46
C PHE A 181 -20.16 7.95 17.29
N CYS A 182 -20.01 7.46 16.06
CA CYS A 182 -20.18 6.04 15.72
C CYS A 182 -19.34 5.64 14.50
N ASN A 183 -19.26 4.33 14.24
CA ASN A 183 -18.69 3.76 13.03
C ASN A 183 -19.73 3.54 11.92
N SER A 184 -21.01 3.50 12.32
CA SER A 184 -22.10 3.25 11.37
C SER A 184 -23.35 4.02 11.80
N CYS A 185 -24.04 4.62 10.84
CA CYS A 185 -25.32 5.31 11.05
C CYS A 185 -26.11 5.38 9.74
N LYS A 186 -27.40 5.80 9.82
CA LYS A 186 -28.14 6.15 8.59
C LYS A 186 -27.45 7.30 7.86
N ILE A 187 -27.40 7.23 6.55
CA ILE A 187 -26.71 8.19 5.68
C ILE A 187 -27.18 9.64 5.92
N GLY A 188 -28.47 9.83 6.12
CA GLY A 188 -29.07 11.13 6.38
C GLY A 188 -28.74 11.75 7.76
N GLU A 189 -28.14 10.96 8.68
CA GLU A 189 -27.81 11.42 10.04
C GLU A 189 -26.43 12.02 10.17
N ILE A 190 -25.58 11.91 9.15
CA ILE A 190 -24.22 12.46 9.21
C ILE A 190 -24.27 13.99 9.41
N ASP A 191 -23.51 14.46 10.40
CA ASP A 191 -23.29 15.88 10.66
C ASP A 191 -21.96 16.35 10.04
N PHE A 192 -22.05 17.14 8.99
CA PHE A 192 -20.91 17.74 8.30
C PHE A 192 -20.50 19.11 8.88
N THR A 193 -21.10 19.55 9.97
CA THR A 193 -20.69 20.79 10.62
C THR A 193 -19.25 20.68 11.09
N PRO A 194 -18.36 21.59 10.68
CA PRO A 194 -16.97 21.58 11.10
C PRO A 194 -16.84 21.60 12.62
N ASP A 195 -15.87 20.84 13.14
CA ASP A 195 -15.52 20.87 14.54
C ASP A 195 -14.74 22.17 14.85
N GLU A 196 -15.34 23.08 15.63
CA GLU A 196 -14.76 24.39 15.96
C GLU A 196 -13.39 24.26 16.66
N ARG A 197 -13.21 23.25 17.51
CA ARG A 197 -11.92 23.04 18.19
C ARG A 197 -10.85 22.61 17.18
N LYS A 198 -11.21 21.74 16.24
CA LYS A 198 -10.31 21.37 15.13
C LYS A 198 -10.03 22.56 14.21
N MET A 199 -11.04 23.41 13.95
CA MET A 199 -10.87 24.65 13.19
C MET A 199 -9.80 25.54 13.81
N GLU A 200 -9.85 25.77 15.12
CA GLU A 200 -8.85 26.59 15.83
C GLU A 200 -7.45 25.97 15.78
N ILE A 201 -7.34 24.65 15.98
CA ILE A 201 -6.07 23.91 15.88
C ILE A 201 -5.48 24.05 14.46
N ASN A 202 -6.30 23.87 13.44
CA ASN A 202 -5.86 23.93 12.04
C ASN A 202 -5.52 25.35 11.60
N ARG A 203 -6.23 26.38 12.08
CA ARG A 203 -5.83 27.79 11.89
C ARG A 203 -4.46 28.05 12.51
N ARG A 204 -4.25 27.58 13.74
CA ARG A 204 -2.96 27.74 14.43
C ARG A 204 -1.83 26.97 13.76
N PHE A 205 -2.10 25.77 13.26
CA PHE A 205 -1.14 25.02 12.43
C PHE A 205 -0.69 25.85 11.22
N TRP A 206 -1.61 26.41 10.47
CA TRP A 206 -1.31 27.25 9.31
C TRP A 206 -0.48 28.48 9.68
N GLU A 207 -0.81 29.17 10.76
CA GLU A 207 -0.08 30.32 11.26
C GLU A 207 1.39 29.96 11.55
N ILE A 208 1.64 28.83 12.21
CA ILE A 208 3.00 28.40 12.54
C ILE A 208 3.75 27.90 11.30
N VAL A 209 3.13 27.04 10.50
CA VAL A 209 3.82 26.32 9.41
C VAL A 209 3.94 27.18 8.16
N VAL A 210 2.86 27.86 7.76
CA VAL A 210 2.80 28.61 6.51
C VAL A 210 3.19 30.08 6.70
N ASN A 211 2.62 30.75 7.72
CA ASN A 211 2.90 32.16 7.98
C ASN A 211 4.16 32.40 8.81
N LYS A 212 4.80 31.33 9.36
CA LYS A 212 5.99 31.41 10.19
C LYS A 212 5.81 32.24 11.48
N GLU A 213 4.58 32.25 12.02
CA GLU A 213 4.35 32.93 13.27
C GLU A 213 5.11 32.27 14.44
N PRO A 214 5.57 33.03 15.41
CA PRO A 214 6.28 32.51 16.56
C PRO A 214 5.39 31.61 17.41
N LEU A 215 6.00 30.60 18.01
CA LEU A 215 5.33 29.72 18.96
C LEU A 215 4.97 30.51 20.22
N LYS A 216 3.77 30.26 20.75
CA LYS A 216 3.37 30.74 22.07
C LYS A 216 4.04 29.91 23.15
N GLU A 217 4.08 30.43 24.39
CA GLU A 217 4.62 29.69 25.53
C GLU A 217 3.92 28.32 25.70
N GLY A 218 4.71 27.25 25.77
CA GLY A 218 4.22 25.88 25.88
C GLY A 218 3.81 25.20 24.56
N GLU A 219 3.77 25.93 23.43
CA GLU A 219 3.50 25.34 22.13
C GLU A 219 4.71 24.57 21.60
N LYS A 220 4.44 23.44 20.92
CA LYS A 220 5.47 22.70 20.17
C LYS A 220 5.28 22.96 18.69
N LYS A 221 6.38 23.05 17.94
CA LYS A 221 6.33 23.17 16.48
C LYS A 221 5.63 21.93 15.93
N PRO A 222 4.54 22.09 15.18
CA PRO A 222 3.86 20.96 14.56
C PRO A 222 4.73 20.34 13.50
N PHE A 223 4.64 19.02 13.35
CA PHE A 223 5.30 18.30 12.29
C PHE A 223 4.50 18.46 10.99
N CYS A 224 5.21 18.72 9.89
CA CYS A 224 4.61 18.81 8.57
C CYS A 224 5.56 18.23 7.53
N PHE A 225 5.06 17.32 6.71
CA PHE A 225 5.81 16.73 5.58
C PHE A 225 5.84 17.66 4.36
N TYR A 226 4.85 18.57 4.26
CA TYR A 226 4.66 19.39 3.07
C TYR A 226 5.38 20.74 3.19
N THR A 227 5.83 21.26 2.04
CA THR A 227 6.37 22.62 1.99
C THR A 227 5.25 23.66 2.12
N GLU A 228 5.63 24.87 2.50
CA GLU A 228 4.72 26.02 2.56
C GLU A 228 4.04 26.28 1.21
N GLU A 229 4.82 26.22 0.11
CA GLU A 229 4.34 26.42 -1.25
C GLU A 229 3.32 25.38 -1.65
N TYR A 230 3.54 24.12 -1.29
CA TYR A 230 2.59 23.05 -1.55
C TYR A 230 1.26 23.26 -0.80
N LEU A 231 1.34 23.61 0.49
CA LEU A 231 0.13 23.92 1.27
C LEU A 231 -0.65 25.11 0.70
N LYS A 232 0.04 26.19 0.29
CA LYS A 232 -0.59 27.33 -0.36
C LYS A 232 -1.22 26.97 -1.71
N LYS A 233 -0.54 26.13 -2.50
CA LYS A 233 -1.07 25.63 -3.78
C LYS A 233 -2.35 24.82 -3.58
N LEU A 234 -2.36 23.91 -2.59
CA LEU A 234 -3.46 22.97 -2.37
C LEU A 234 -4.69 23.62 -1.69
N TYR A 235 -4.46 24.50 -0.71
CA TYR A 235 -5.54 25.05 0.12
C TYR A 235 -5.84 26.54 -0.16
N GLY A 236 -4.90 27.28 -0.69
CA GLY A 236 -5.02 28.71 -0.95
C GLY A 236 -4.82 29.57 0.31
N ASP A 237 -5.66 29.38 1.33
CA ASP A 237 -5.67 30.20 2.54
C ASP A 237 -5.95 29.41 3.82
N LYS A 238 -5.79 30.10 4.96
CA LYS A 238 -5.93 29.55 6.31
C LYS A 238 -7.33 29.01 6.60
N GLU A 239 -8.36 29.71 6.17
CA GLU A 239 -9.74 29.33 6.48
C GLU A 239 -10.16 28.11 5.66
N THR A 240 -9.77 28.04 4.39
CA THR A 240 -9.96 26.87 3.54
C THR A 240 -9.25 25.66 4.11
N TYR A 241 -7.98 25.81 4.54
CA TYR A 241 -7.23 24.76 5.21
C TYR A 241 -7.94 24.26 6.47
N ALA A 242 -8.34 25.19 7.35
CA ALA A 242 -9.01 24.85 8.60
C ALA A 242 -10.35 24.15 8.34
N LEU A 243 -11.17 24.68 7.42
CA LEU A 243 -12.47 24.10 7.07
C LEU A 243 -12.34 22.66 6.56
N ARG A 244 -11.48 22.42 5.58
CA ARG A 244 -11.29 21.08 4.97
C ARG A 244 -10.80 20.06 5.99
N ASN A 245 -9.85 20.44 6.86
CA ASN A 245 -9.28 19.54 7.85
C ASN A 245 -10.13 19.39 9.14
N SER A 246 -11.25 20.10 9.23
CA SER A 246 -12.17 20.05 10.37
C SER A 246 -13.56 19.53 10.01
N THR A 247 -13.83 19.33 8.72
CA THR A 247 -15.07 18.72 8.22
C THR A 247 -14.85 17.23 8.02
N PHE A 248 -15.83 16.42 8.39
CA PHE A 248 -15.75 14.99 8.19
C PHE A 248 -15.68 14.63 6.70
N SER A 249 -14.66 13.87 6.34
CA SER A 249 -14.51 13.21 5.03
C SER A 249 -13.56 12.04 5.18
N THR A 250 -13.64 11.09 4.26
CA THR A 250 -12.73 9.95 4.16
C THR A 250 -11.87 10.05 2.90
N TYR A 251 -10.85 9.23 2.79
CA TYR A 251 -10.02 9.14 1.60
C TYR A 251 -10.78 8.58 0.40
N SER A 252 -11.68 7.62 0.64
CA SER A 252 -12.52 7.00 -0.39
C SER A 252 -13.95 6.80 0.06
N ILE A 253 -14.84 6.60 -0.91
CA ILE A 253 -16.23 6.20 -0.75
C ILE A 253 -16.47 4.98 -1.64
N LEU A 254 -17.10 3.96 -1.09
CA LEU A 254 -17.69 2.87 -1.87
C LEU A 254 -19.20 3.10 -1.94
N THR A 255 -19.72 3.26 -3.15
CA THR A 255 -21.13 3.55 -3.40
C THR A 255 -21.99 2.28 -3.40
N PRO A 256 -23.32 2.37 -3.24
CA PRO A 256 -24.21 1.19 -3.23
C PRO A 256 -24.26 0.43 -4.56
N ASP A 257 -23.85 1.03 -5.65
CA ASP A 257 -23.75 0.47 -7.00
C ASP A 257 -22.35 -0.08 -7.31
N GLY A 258 -21.45 -0.10 -6.32
CA GLY A 258 -20.14 -0.73 -6.42
C GLY A 258 -19.07 0.17 -7.05
N GLU A 259 -19.26 1.49 -7.10
CA GLU A 259 -18.25 2.42 -7.58
C GLU A 259 -17.31 2.83 -6.43
N TRP A 260 -16.00 2.63 -6.64
CA TRP A 260 -14.96 3.07 -5.72
C TRP A 260 -14.46 4.46 -6.13
N LEU A 261 -14.74 5.44 -5.31
CA LEU A 261 -14.33 6.84 -5.51
C LEU A 261 -13.23 7.18 -4.50
N SER A 262 -12.06 7.61 -4.96
CA SER A 262 -10.94 7.90 -4.06
C SER A 262 -10.18 9.17 -4.45
N LEU A 263 -9.46 9.73 -3.47
CA LEU A 263 -8.53 10.85 -3.69
C LEU A 263 -7.38 10.50 -4.64
N SER A 264 -6.98 9.21 -4.73
CA SER A 264 -5.91 8.78 -5.64
C SER A 264 -6.27 8.92 -7.11
N SER A 265 -7.56 8.78 -7.44
CA SER A 265 -8.08 8.95 -8.81
C SER A 265 -8.49 10.38 -9.13
N ALA A 266 -8.46 11.28 -8.14
CA ALA A 266 -8.88 12.67 -8.28
C ALA A 266 -7.82 13.53 -9.00
N THR A 267 -8.28 14.44 -9.86
CA THR A 267 -7.43 15.50 -10.40
C THR A 267 -7.07 16.53 -9.32
N GLU A 268 -6.03 17.36 -9.54
CA GLU A 268 -5.64 18.42 -8.58
C GLU A 268 -6.84 19.34 -8.18
N ASN A 269 -7.78 19.57 -9.06
CA ASN A 269 -8.96 20.38 -8.77
C ASN A 269 -9.98 19.61 -7.94
N GLU A 270 -10.19 18.33 -8.23
CA GLU A 270 -11.07 17.46 -7.46
C GLU A 270 -10.50 17.19 -6.08
N GLU A 271 -9.19 16.98 -5.94
CA GLU A 271 -8.52 16.88 -4.64
C GLU A 271 -8.76 18.14 -3.79
N ARG A 272 -8.67 19.34 -4.41
CA ARG A 272 -8.93 20.60 -3.74
C ARG A 272 -10.36 20.72 -3.25
N GLU A 273 -11.33 20.21 -4.01
CA GLU A 273 -12.76 20.29 -3.73
C GLU A 273 -13.34 18.99 -3.17
N TRP A 274 -12.48 18.00 -2.83
CA TRP A 274 -12.88 16.66 -2.39
C TRP A 274 -13.96 16.68 -1.31
N TYR A 275 -13.83 17.52 -0.29
CA TYR A 275 -14.82 17.58 0.80
C TYR A 275 -16.21 18.00 0.33
N LYS A 276 -16.32 18.85 -0.70
CA LYS A 276 -17.61 19.26 -1.30
C LYS A 276 -18.18 18.14 -2.17
N PHE A 277 -17.32 17.53 -3.00
CA PHE A 277 -17.67 16.37 -3.80
C PHE A 277 -18.17 15.25 -2.91
N TYR A 278 -17.41 14.93 -1.86
CA TYR A 278 -17.76 13.94 -0.85
C TYR A 278 -19.15 14.17 -0.26
N GLN A 279 -19.44 15.40 0.19
CA GLN A 279 -20.74 15.74 0.74
C GLN A 279 -21.86 15.65 -0.32
N SER A 280 -21.58 16.00 -1.58
CA SER A 280 -22.55 15.92 -2.67
C SER A 280 -22.95 14.48 -2.97
N ILE A 281 -22.01 13.55 -2.93
CA ILE A 281 -22.27 12.10 -3.10
C ILE A 281 -23.13 11.58 -1.95
N ILE A 282 -22.77 11.87 -0.70
CA ILE A 282 -23.56 11.45 0.47
C ILE A 282 -24.99 12.02 0.39
N LYS A 283 -25.13 13.28 0.03
CA LYS A 283 -26.44 13.91 -0.12
C LYS A 283 -27.27 13.27 -1.22
N LYS A 284 -26.68 13.00 -2.39
CA LYS A 284 -27.33 12.30 -3.51
C LYS A 284 -27.93 10.98 -3.05
N PHE A 285 -27.13 10.11 -2.43
CA PHE A 285 -27.61 8.79 -1.98
C PHE A 285 -28.59 8.90 -0.81
N ALA A 286 -28.47 9.90 0.06
CA ALA A 286 -29.47 10.13 1.12
C ALA A 286 -30.81 10.59 0.56
N GLU A 287 -30.85 11.33 -0.56
CA GLU A 287 -32.06 11.72 -1.25
C GLU A 287 -32.69 10.56 -2.04
N GLU A 288 -31.86 9.71 -2.65
CA GLU A 288 -32.31 8.53 -3.39
C GLU A 288 -32.90 7.46 -2.46
N ASN A 289 -32.25 7.20 -1.35
CA ASN A 289 -32.72 6.22 -0.35
C ASN A 289 -32.25 6.60 1.08
N PRO A 290 -33.11 7.22 1.89
CA PRO A 290 -32.79 7.65 3.26
C PRO A 290 -32.52 6.47 4.21
N ASP A 291 -32.85 5.24 3.83
CA ASP A 291 -32.60 4.03 4.63
C ASP A 291 -31.21 3.42 4.38
N TYR A 292 -30.41 3.98 3.48
CA TYR A 292 -29.00 3.61 3.37
C TYR A 292 -28.28 3.85 4.69
N VAL A 293 -27.39 2.92 4.99
CA VAL A 293 -26.46 2.99 6.11
C VAL A 293 -25.08 3.32 5.56
N VAL A 294 -24.31 4.06 6.33
CA VAL A 294 -22.88 4.26 6.06
C VAL A 294 -22.07 3.58 7.13
N THR A 295 -21.00 2.92 6.74
CA THR A 295 -20.05 2.29 7.66
C THR A 295 -18.64 2.79 7.35
N LEU A 296 -17.95 3.25 8.40
CA LEU A 296 -16.56 3.71 8.32
C LEU A 296 -15.62 2.52 8.47
N VAL A 297 -14.69 2.39 7.55
CA VAL A 297 -13.74 1.28 7.48
C VAL A 297 -12.32 1.83 7.40
N ASP A 298 -11.42 1.23 8.16
CA ASP A 298 -9.97 1.42 8.09
C ASP A 298 -9.40 0.39 7.12
N CYS A 299 -9.03 0.81 5.92
CA CYS A 299 -8.41 -0.05 4.92
C CYS A 299 -6.88 0.08 4.99
N HIS A 300 -6.19 -1.02 4.72
CA HIS A 300 -4.74 -1.12 4.63
C HIS A 300 -4.31 -1.46 3.19
N ILE A 301 -3.11 -0.96 2.78
CA ILE A 301 -2.44 -1.27 1.51
C ILE A 301 -0.93 -1.29 1.69
#